data_97c81041edbe74c99b05e5eca1a198cb
#
_entry.id   97c81041edbe74c99b05e5eca1a198cb
#
_cell.length_a   1.000
_cell.length_b   1.000
_cell.length_c   1.000
_cell.angle_alpha   90.00
_cell.angle_beta   90.00
_cell.angle_gamma   90.00
#
_symmetry.space_group_name_H-M   'P 1'
#
loop_
_entity.id
_entity.type
_entity.pdbx_description
1 polymer ?
#
loop_
_entity_poly.entity_id
_entity_poly.type
_entity_poly.pdbx_seq_one_letter_code
_entity_poly.pdbx_strand_id
1 'polypeptide(L)'
;LDKIQPNEIYNIAAQSHVRISFDIPQFTVQTNAIGVLNILEAYRRSCPQAKFYQASSSEMFGLSVEDDNFQRETTIMNPVSPYGCSKVFGYNIVRNYRRAYGLHTTNGILFNHESPRRGSNFVTNKVAKAAARIKLGLQDKLELGNMDSYRDWGHSYDYVRAMHLMMQHDKPGDWVVSTMETHSVREMCELVFNHLGLNYKDYVIQNPQFLRPEELPYLKGDSTKIRTELGWKPTYTFSEIMIEMVNFWLKKYSNV
;
A
#
# COMPACT_ATOMS: atom_id res chain seq x y z
N LEU A 1 -20.09 15.60 -8.11
CA LEU A 1 -19.08 16.40 -8.82
C LEU A 1 -19.68 17.70 -9.39
N ASP A 2 -20.88 17.65 -9.96
CA ASP A 2 -21.54 18.82 -10.57
C ASP A 2 -21.64 20.03 -9.64
N LYS A 3 -21.94 19.80 -8.36
CA LYS A 3 -22.09 20.90 -7.37
C LYS A 3 -20.76 21.45 -6.86
N ILE A 4 -19.72 20.62 -6.83
CA ILE A 4 -18.43 20.96 -6.19
C ILE A 4 -17.45 21.53 -7.19
N GLN A 5 -17.48 21.04 -8.45
CA GLN A 5 -16.54 21.41 -9.53
C GLN A 5 -15.08 21.42 -9.04
N PRO A 6 -14.56 20.27 -8.55
CA PRO A 6 -13.23 20.21 -7.95
C PRO A 6 -12.14 20.46 -9.01
N ASN A 7 -11.00 21.00 -8.58
CA ASN A 7 -9.80 21.09 -9.41
C ASN A 7 -9.00 19.77 -9.41
N GLU A 8 -9.09 19.00 -8.32
CA GLU A 8 -8.39 17.74 -8.14
C GLU A 8 -9.28 16.69 -7.49
N ILE A 9 -9.18 15.46 -7.97
CA ILE A 9 -9.90 14.29 -7.45
C ILE A 9 -8.89 13.23 -7.06
N TYR A 10 -8.81 12.88 -5.77
CA TYR A 10 -7.99 11.80 -5.25
C TYR A 10 -8.86 10.58 -4.94
N ASN A 11 -8.86 9.59 -5.83
CA ASN A 11 -9.57 8.34 -5.59
C ASN A 11 -8.70 7.37 -4.80
N ILE A 12 -8.91 7.33 -3.50
CA ILE A 12 -8.27 6.39 -2.55
C ILE A 12 -9.27 5.37 -1.99
N ALA A 13 -10.52 5.40 -2.47
CA ALA A 13 -11.56 4.49 -2.01
C ALA A 13 -11.27 3.05 -2.49
N ALA A 14 -11.23 2.11 -1.56
CA ALA A 14 -11.02 0.69 -1.86
C ALA A 14 -11.43 -0.23 -0.70
N GLN A 15 -11.80 -1.46 -1.04
CA GLN A 15 -11.58 -2.61 -0.16
C GLN A 15 -10.09 -2.96 -0.29
N SER A 16 -9.26 -2.66 0.73
CA SER A 16 -7.80 -2.63 0.60
C SER A 16 -7.08 -3.83 1.25
N HIS A 17 -7.80 -4.72 1.92
CA HIS A 17 -7.19 -5.85 2.60
C HIS A 17 -7.11 -7.08 1.69
N VAL A 18 -5.87 -7.47 1.29
CA VAL A 18 -5.64 -8.54 0.32
C VAL A 18 -6.24 -9.86 0.76
N ARG A 19 -6.00 -10.32 2.02
CA ARG A 19 -6.53 -11.60 2.49
C ARG A 19 -8.07 -11.62 2.48
N ILE A 20 -8.73 -10.54 2.92
CA ILE A 20 -10.19 -10.42 2.92
C ILE A 20 -10.77 -10.46 1.50
N SER A 21 -10.03 -10.03 0.48
CA SER A 21 -10.52 -10.07 -0.90
C SER A 21 -10.84 -11.48 -1.39
N PHE A 22 -10.21 -12.52 -0.82
CA PHE A 22 -10.53 -13.92 -1.12
C PHE A 22 -11.87 -14.35 -0.50
N ASP A 23 -12.27 -13.76 0.63
CA ASP A 23 -13.52 -14.08 1.31
C ASP A 23 -14.72 -13.32 0.69
N ILE A 24 -14.48 -12.11 0.17
CA ILE A 24 -15.51 -11.23 -0.42
C ILE A 24 -15.09 -10.70 -1.81
N PRO A 25 -14.79 -11.58 -2.80
CA PRO A 25 -14.24 -11.16 -4.09
C PRO A 25 -15.19 -10.26 -4.88
N GLN A 26 -16.48 -10.54 -4.86
CA GLN A 26 -17.49 -9.74 -5.57
C GLN A 26 -17.53 -8.30 -5.05
N PHE A 27 -17.59 -8.12 -3.73
CA PHE A 27 -17.56 -6.79 -3.11
C PHE A 27 -16.25 -6.05 -3.43
N THR A 28 -15.12 -6.77 -3.41
CA THR A 28 -13.82 -6.22 -3.76
C THR A 28 -13.79 -5.70 -5.18
N VAL A 29 -14.27 -6.47 -6.16
CA VAL A 29 -14.33 -6.08 -7.57
C VAL A 29 -15.32 -4.93 -7.77
N GLN A 30 -16.50 -5.01 -7.16
CA GLN A 30 -17.51 -3.95 -7.25
C GLN A 30 -16.96 -2.62 -6.75
N THR A 31 -16.23 -2.62 -5.64
CA THR A 31 -15.65 -1.40 -5.05
C THR A 31 -14.44 -0.90 -5.84
N ASN A 32 -13.46 -1.79 -6.11
CA ASN A 32 -12.15 -1.39 -6.61
C ASN A 32 -12.07 -1.27 -8.13
N ALA A 33 -12.96 -1.94 -8.87
CA ALA A 33 -13.00 -1.90 -10.34
C ALA A 33 -14.18 -1.08 -10.84
N ILE A 34 -15.40 -1.50 -10.54
CA ILE A 34 -16.61 -0.81 -10.99
C ILE A 34 -16.72 0.59 -10.35
N GLY A 35 -16.35 0.71 -9.06
CA GLY A 35 -16.30 2.00 -8.38
C GLY A 35 -15.38 3.01 -9.07
N VAL A 36 -14.21 2.57 -9.54
CA VAL A 36 -13.28 3.43 -10.32
C VAL A 36 -13.93 3.88 -11.63
N LEU A 37 -14.55 2.96 -12.37
CA LEU A 37 -15.24 3.27 -13.62
C LEU A 37 -16.38 4.29 -13.39
N ASN A 38 -17.17 4.11 -12.34
CA ASN A 38 -18.27 5.01 -12.00
C ASN A 38 -17.77 6.44 -11.71
N ILE A 39 -16.65 6.57 -10.97
CA ILE A 39 -16.05 7.88 -10.68
C ILE A 39 -15.49 8.51 -11.96
N LEU A 40 -14.83 7.74 -12.82
CA LEU A 40 -14.30 8.23 -14.10
C LEU A 40 -15.41 8.72 -15.02
N GLU A 41 -16.54 8.02 -15.10
CA GLU A 41 -17.69 8.46 -15.89
C GLU A 41 -18.31 9.74 -15.33
N ALA A 42 -18.44 9.86 -14.00
CA ALA A 42 -18.89 11.08 -13.37
C ALA A 42 -17.90 12.24 -13.60
N TYR A 43 -16.59 11.99 -13.45
CA TYR A 43 -15.52 12.94 -13.71
C TYR A 43 -15.57 13.46 -15.15
N ARG A 44 -15.61 12.55 -16.13
CA ARG A 44 -15.65 12.89 -17.55
C ARG A 44 -16.84 13.78 -17.94
N ARG A 45 -18.00 13.58 -17.30
CA ARG A 45 -19.23 14.34 -17.59
C ARG A 45 -19.28 15.66 -16.86
N SER A 46 -18.84 15.71 -15.60
CA SER A 46 -19.12 16.82 -14.70
C SER A 46 -17.98 17.85 -14.58
N CYS A 47 -16.74 17.40 -14.62
CA CYS A 47 -15.57 18.25 -14.39
C CYS A 47 -14.31 17.77 -15.16
N PRO A 48 -14.38 17.60 -16.50
CA PRO A 48 -13.27 17.03 -17.30
C PRO A 48 -11.98 17.85 -17.25
N GLN A 49 -12.03 19.09 -16.78
CA GLN A 49 -10.90 19.99 -16.57
C GLN A 49 -10.11 19.68 -15.29
N ALA A 50 -10.71 18.93 -14.34
CA ALA A 50 -10.03 18.55 -13.11
C ALA A 50 -8.88 17.58 -13.37
N LYS A 51 -7.93 17.48 -12.44
CA LYS A 51 -6.94 16.41 -12.42
C LYS A 51 -7.47 15.24 -11.58
N PHE A 52 -7.19 14.01 -12.02
CA PHE A 52 -7.66 12.79 -11.36
C PHE A 52 -6.50 11.89 -10.97
N TYR A 53 -6.42 11.53 -9.70
CA TYR A 53 -5.47 10.57 -9.14
C TYR A 53 -6.16 9.26 -8.80
N GLN A 54 -5.57 8.14 -9.21
CA GLN A 54 -5.97 6.78 -8.83
C GLN A 54 -4.91 6.15 -7.94
N ALA A 55 -5.31 5.72 -6.75
CA ALA A 55 -4.47 4.87 -5.90
C ALA A 55 -4.43 3.45 -6.48
N SER A 56 -3.39 3.16 -7.23
CA SER A 56 -3.03 1.83 -7.71
C SER A 56 -2.14 1.12 -6.68
N SER A 57 -1.69 -0.10 -6.93
CA SER A 57 -1.05 -0.94 -5.92
C SER A 57 0.06 -1.80 -6.51
N SER A 58 1.14 -2.01 -5.76
CA SER A 58 2.19 -2.99 -6.07
C SER A 58 1.68 -4.44 -6.16
N GLU A 59 0.57 -4.77 -5.52
CA GLU A 59 -0.08 -6.10 -5.63
C GLU A 59 -0.54 -6.42 -7.06
N MET A 60 -0.60 -5.42 -7.96
CA MET A 60 -0.86 -5.63 -9.38
C MET A 60 0.26 -6.40 -10.09
N PHE A 61 1.50 -6.23 -9.65
CA PHE A 61 2.64 -6.95 -10.22
C PHE A 61 2.56 -8.45 -9.96
N GLY A 62 2.02 -8.84 -8.80
CA GLY A 62 1.88 -10.24 -8.42
C GLY A 62 3.22 -10.97 -8.46
N LEU A 63 3.30 -12.05 -9.24
CA LEU A 63 4.51 -12.86 -9.35
C LEU A 63 5.56 -12.28 -10.33
N SER A 64 5.24 -11.20 -11.03
CA SER A 64 6.19 -10.60 -11.97
C SER A 64 7.24 -9.77 -11.26
N VAL A 65 8.48 -9.99 -11.65
CA VAL A 65 9.67 -9.24 -11.25
C VAL A 65 10.64 -9.22 -12.44
N GLU A 66 11.42 -8.17 -12.60
CA GLU A 66 12.43 -8.09 -13.65
C GLU A 66 13.73 -8.80 -13.22
N ASP A 67 14.65 -9.02 -14.15
CA ASP A 67 15.89 -9.78 -13.92
C ASP A 67 16.78 -9.21 -12.79
N ASP A 68 16.64 -7.89 -12.52
CA ASP A 68 17.34 -7.20 -11.44
C ASP A 68 16.58 -7.18 -10.10
N ASN A 69 15.49 -7.96 -10.01
CA ASN A 69 14.61 -8.07 -8.85
C ASN A 69 13.82 -6.80 -8.51
N PHE A 70 13.61 -5.88 -9.45
CA PHE A 70 12.73 -4.73 -9.27
C PHE A 70 11.43 -4.84 -10.05
N GLN A 71 10.45 -4.06 -9.63
CA GLN A 71 9.18 -3.85 -10.33
C GLN A 71 9.06 -2.37 -10.70
N ARG A 72 8.74 -2.11 -11.97
CA ARG A 72 8.68 -0.79 -12.60
C ARG A 72 7.33 -0.54 -13.25
N GLU A 73 7.11 0.64 -13.77
CA GLU A 73 5.91 0.99 -14.54
C GLU A 73 5.74 0.13 -15.82
N THR A 74 6.83 -0.47 -16.29
CA THR A 74 6.87 -1.35 -17.50
C THR A 74 6.73 -2.83 -17.16
N THR A 75 6.88 -3.23 -15.91
CA THR A 75 6.78 -4.63 -15.48
C THR A 75 5.39 -5.17 -15.72
N ILE A 76 5.30 -6.37 -16.27
CA ILE A 76 4.03 -7.07 -16.57
C ILE A 76 3.24 -7.27 -15.27
N MET A 77 1.95 -7.00 -15.32
CA MET A 77 1.06 -7.23 -14.18
C MET A 77 0.54 -8.67 -14.19
N ASN A 78 0.83 -9.42 -13.13
CA ASN A 78 0.43 -10.82 -12.94
C ASN A 78 -0.11 -11.04 -11.51
N PRO A 79 -1.27 -10.41 -11.17
CA PRO A 79 -1.81 -10.42 -9.83
C PRO A 79 -2.25 -11.81 -9.38
N VAL A 80 -2.08 -12.10 -8.08
CA VAL A 80 -2.41 -13.39 -7.44
C VAL A 80 -3.55 -13.27 -6.42
N SER A 81 -4.32 -12.20 -6.47
CA SER A 81 -5.45 -11.99 -5.56
C SER A 81 -6.61 -11.26 -6.24
N PRO A 82 -7.86 -11.45 -5.79
CA PRO A 82 -9.00 -10.66 -6.27
C PRO A 82 -8.78 -9.16 -6.11
N TYR A 83 -8.11 -8.74 -5.02
CA TYR A 83 -7.68 -7.36 -4.81
C TYR A 83 -6.73 -6.90 -5.92
N GLY A 84 -5.65 -7.64 -6.18
CA GLY A 84 -4.68 -7.30 -7.24
C GLY A 84 -5.36 -7.22 -8.62
N CYS A 85 -6.19 -8.20 -8.98
CA CYS A 85 -6.96 -8.21 -10.23
C CYS A 85 -7.86 -6.97 -10.36
N SER A 86 -8.56 -6.59 -9.29
CA SER A 86 -9.43 -5.40 -9.29
C SER A 86 -8.65 -4.10 -9.45
N LYS A 87 -7.44 -4.03 -8.88
CA LYS A 87 -6.53 -2.89 -9.05
C LYS A 87 -5.95 -2.80 -10.47
N VAL A 88 -5.64 -3.94 -11.11
CA VAL A 88 -5.22 -3.98 -12.53
C VAL A 88 -6.32 -3.42 -13.44
N PHE A 89 -7.58 -3.78 -13.19
CA PHE A 89 -8.70 -3.16 -13.93
C PHE A 89 -8.71 -1.64 -13.75
N GLY A 90 -8.68 -1.17 -12.49
CA GLY A 90 -8.70 0.27 -12.17
C GLY A 90 -7.54 1.04 -12.82
N TYR A 91 -6.33 0.49 -12.76
CA TYR A 91 -5.15 1.03 -13.41
C TYR A 91 -5.32 1.18 -14.93
N ASN A 92 -5.76 0.12 -15.61
CA ASN A 92 -5.90 0.13 -17.06
C ASN A 92 -7.03 1.03 -17.54
N ILE A 93 -8.17 1.08 -16.84
CA ILE A 93 -9.28 1.95 -17.23
C ILE A 93 -8.90 3.44 -17.08
N VAL A 94 -8.13 3.81 -16.05
CA VAL A 94 -7.58 5.16 -15.89
C VAL A 94 -6.68 5.55 -17.06
N ARG A 95 -5.78 4.64 -17.49
CA ARG A 95 -4.93 4.84 -18.69
C ARG A 95 -5.75 4.94 -19.97
N ASN A 96 -6.81 4.14 -20.07
CA ASN A 96 -7.72 4.20 -21.22
C ASN A 96 -8.39 5.58 -21.32
N TYR A 97 -8.93 6.11 -20.21
CA TYR A 97 -9.58 7.41 -20.17
C TYR A 97 -8.61 8.56 -20.48
N ARG A 98 -7.36 8.47 -20.03
CA ARG A 98 -6.29 9.40 -20.43
C ARG A 98 -6.12 9.47 -21.92
N ARG A 99 -6.01 8.31 -22.59
CA ARG A 99 -5.75 8.22 -24.04
C ARG A 99 -6.97 8.50 -24.88
N ALA A 100 -8.13 7.95 -24.50
CA ALA A 100 -9.35 8.01 -25.33
C ALA A 100 -10.03 9.39 -25.25
N TYR A 101 -9.98 10.04 -24.09
CA TYR A 101 -10.70 11.28 -23.85
C TYR A 101 -9.81 12.49 -23.57
N GLY A 102 -8.49 12.33 -23.58
CA GLY A 102 -7.54 13.41 -23.27
C GLY A 102 -7.61 13.91 -21.83
N LEU A 103 -8.15 13.13 -20.91
CA LEU A 103 -8.33 13.52 -19.52
C LEU A 103 -7.02 13.47 -18.73
N HIS A 104 -6.85 14.40 -17.81
CA HIS A 104 -5.69 14.41 -16.92
C HIS A 104 -5.85 13.36 -15.80
N THR A 105 -5.58 12.09 -16.12
CA THR A 105 -5.68 10.98 -15.18
C THR A 105 -4.33 10.36 -14.87
N THR A 106 -4.04 10.17 -13.60
CA THR A 106 -2.74 9.74 -13.06
C THR A 106 -2.89 8.51 -12.17
N ASN A 107 -1.99 7.53 -12.32
CA ASN A 107 -1.88 6.39 -11.41
C ASN A 107 -0.63 6.50 -10.53
N GLY A 108 -0.80 6.35 -9.23
CA GLY A 108 0.30 6.05 -8.33
C GLY A 108 0.34 4.55 -8.02
N ILE A 109 1.37 3.84 -8.48
CA ILE A 109 1.59 2.42 -8.17
C ILE A 109 2.30 2.36 -6.82
N LEU A 110 1.50 2.35 -5.76
CA LEU A 110 2.01 2.47 -4.41
C LEU A 110 2.45 1.12 -3.85
N PHE A 111 3.67 1.06 -3.36
CA PHE A 111 4.13 -0.01 -2.50
C PHE A 111 3.58 0.17 -1.08
N ASN A 112 3.87 -0.76 -0.18
CA ASN A 112 3.28 -0.71 1.16
C ASN A 112 3.70 0.57 1.88
N HIS A 113 2.75 1.24 2.52
CA HIS A 113 3.01 2.49 3.23
C HIS A 113 2.29 2.52 4.56
N GLU A 114 3.02 2.87 5.59
CA GLU A 114 2.68 2.61 6.98
C GLU A 114 2.73 3.89 7.81
N SER A 115 2.01 3.86 8.91
CA SER A 115 2.06 4.87 9.98
C SER A 115 1.27 4.38 11.19
N PRO A 116 1.28 5.07 12.33
CA PRO A 116 0.41 4.76 13.47
C PRO A 116 -1.08 4.72 13.15
N ARG A 117 -1.50 5.31 12.02
CA ARG A 117 -2.89 5.32 11.53
C ARG A 117 -3.26 4.11 10.67
N ARG A 118 -2.32 3.20 10.41
CA ARG A 118 -2.59 1.98 9.63
C ARG A 118 -3.71 1.16 10.29
N GLY A 119 -4.58 0.55 9.49
CA GLY A 119 -5.63 -0.35 10.00
C GLY A 119 -5.04 -1.50 10.84
N SER A 120 -5.69 -1.84 11.94
CA SER A 120 -5.17 -2.81 12.93
C SER A 120 -5.07 -4.25 12.43
N ASN A 121 -5.69 -4.57 11.31
CA ASN A 121 -5.65 -5.87 10.64
C ASN A 121 -4.46 -6.04 9.67
N PHE A 122 -3.72 -4.97 9.37
CA PHE A 122 -2.49 -5.05 8.57
C PHE A 122 -1.30 -5.48 9.42
N VAL A 123 -0.40 -6.28 8.83
CA VAL A 123 0.67 -6.96 9.56
C VAL A 123 1.57 -6.00 10.35
N THR A 124 1.96 -4.88 9.78
CA THR A 124 2.81 -3.87 10.44
C THR A 124 2.19 -3.33 11.71
N ASN A 125 0.92 -2.91 11.62
CA ASN A 125 0.21 -2.42 12.80
C ASN A 125 -0.14 -3.54 13.80
N LYS A 126 -0.44 -4.75 13.30
CA LYS A 126 -0.66 -5.93 14.13
C LYS A 126 0.57 -6.26 14.97
N VAL A 127 1.77 -6.24 14.37
CA VAL A 127 3.04 -6.47 15.06
C VAL A 127 3.34 -5.37 16.08
N ALA A 128 3.28 -4.10 15.67
CA ALA A 128 3.56 -2.96 16.55
C ALA A 128 2.61 -2.91 17.77
N LYS A 129 1.32 -3.12 17.54
CA LYS A 129 0.30 -3.15 18.59
C LYS A 129 0.48 -4.32 19.56
N ALA A 130 0.73 -5.53 19.03
CA ALA A 130 0.92 -6.71 19.85
C ALA A 130 2.20 -6.62 20.68
N ALA A 131 3.32 -6.20 20.09
CA ALA A 131 4.59 -6.01 20.79
C ALA A 131 4.47 -5.02 21.97
N ALA A 132 3.77 -3.89 21.76
CA ALA A 132 3.49 -2.93 22.82
C ALA A 132 2.65 -3.54 23.96
N ARG A 133 1.61 -4.30 23.62
CA ARG A 133 0.77 -4.99 24.61
C ARG A 133 1.52 -6.07 25.37
N ILE A 134 2.36 -6.85 24.67
CA ILE A 134 3.21 -7.88 25.30
C ILE A 134 4.19 -7.24 26.27
N LYS A 135 4.84 -6.13 25.88
CA LYS A 135 5.74 -5.38 26.77
C LYS A 135 5.07 -4.92 28.06
N LEU A 136 3.79 -4.60 28.01
CA LEU A 136 2.99 -4.14 29.16
C LEU A 136 2.26 -5.27 29.91
N GLY A 137 2.48 -6.53 29.53
CA GLY A 137 1.81 -7.68 30.15
C GLY A 137 0.31 -7.79 29.83
N LEU A 138 -0.15 -7.15 28.75
CA LEU A 138 -1.55 -7.12 28.33
C LEU A 138 -1.88 -8.18 27.26
N GLN A 139 -0.88 -8.93 26.80
CA GLN A 139 -1.00 -9.97 25.78
C GLN A 139 0.19 -10.92 25.90
N ASP A 140 -0.05 -12.25 25.72
CA ASP A 140 0.97 -13.26 25.89
C ASP A 140 1.68 -13.62 24.59
N LYS A 141 0.94 -13.68 23.48
CA LYS A 141 1.44 -14.17 22.19
C LYS A 141 0.91 -13.34 21.02
N LEU A 142 1.67 -13.36 19.92
CA LEU A 142 1.28 -12.80 18.62
C LEU A 142 1.27 -13.93 17.58
N GLU A 143 0.13 -14.14 16.93
CA GLU A 143 -0.01 -15.11 15.85
C GLU A 143 0.07 -14.41 14.48
N LEU A 144 0.95 -14.89 13.61
CA LEU A 144 1.16 -14.41 12.24
C LEU A 144 1.07 -15.57 11.23
N GLY A 145 0.83 -15.25 9.97
CA GLY A 145 0.94 -16.18 8.86
C GLY A 145 2.39 -16.31 8.37
N ASN A 146 2.61 -16.04 7.07
CA ASN A 146 3.92 -16.10 6.47
C ASN A 146 4.83 -14.96 6.99
N MET A 147 5.95 -15.34 7.60
CA MET A 147 6.94 -14.40 8.12
C MET A 147 8.11 -14.14 7.14
N ASP A 148 8.18 -14.89 6.06
CA ASP A 148 9.30 -14.87 5.13
C ASP A 148 8.95 -14.15 3.81
N SER A 149 7.78 -13.51 3.74
CA SER A 149 7.41 -12.62 2.64
C SER A 149 8.12 -11.28 2.78
N TYR A 150 8.68 -10.80 1.66
CA TYR A 150 9.40 -9.53 1.57
C TYR A 150 8.51 -8.43 1.00
N ARG A 151 8.53 -7.26 1.60
CA ARG A 151 7.78 -6.08 1.17
C ARG A 151 8.63 -4.82 1.25
N ASP A 152 8.39 -3.92 0.33
CA ASP A 152 8.89 -2.55 0.37
C ASP A 152 7.90 -1.72 1.21
N TRP A 153 8.35 -1.25 2.37
CA TRP A 153 7.54 -0.46 3.31
C TRP A 153 8.07 0.96 3.44
N GLY A 154 7.27 1.94 3.02
CA GLY A 154 7.54 3.36 3.21
C GLY A 154 6.62 4.01 4.24
N HIS A 155 6.82 5.28 4.51
CA HIS A 155 5.96 6.04 5.41
C HIS A 155 4.80 6.70 4.66
N SER A 156 3.57 6.61 5.19
CA SER A 156 2.36 7.17 4.56
C SER A 156 2.48 8.66 4.25
N TYR A 157 3.21 9.43 5.06
CA TYR A 157 3.45 10.86 4.81
C TYR A 157 4.21 11.09 3.50
N ASP A 158 5.27 10.32 3.23
CA ASP A 158 6.02 10.41 2.00
C ASP A 158 5.18 10.03 0.77
N TYR A 159 4.31 9.03 0.92
CA TYR A 159 3.42 8.60 -0.15
C TYR A 159 2.34 9.64 -0.48
N VAL A 160 1.79 10.33 0.54
CA VAL A 160 0.86 11.45 0.31
C VAL A 160 1.56 12.61 -0.42
N ARG A 161 2.83 12.89 -0.08
CA ARG A 161 3.65 13.87 -0.82
C ARG A 161 3.82 13.45 -2.29
N ALA A 162 4.07 12.17 -2.55
CA ALA A 162 4.15 11.64 -3.92
C ALA A 162 2.84 11.85 -4.68
N MET A 163 1.69 11.53 -4.06
CA MET A 163 0.37 11.75 -4.66
C MET A 163 0.18 13.21 -5.06
N HIS A 164 0.51 14.13 -4.16
CA HIS A 164 0.43 15.57 -4.45
C HIS A 164 1.35 15.99 -5.60
N LEU A 165 2.63 15.59 -5.58
CA LEU A 165 3.57 15.92 -6.65
C LEU A 165 3.12 15.41 -8.02
N MET A 166 2.60 14.19 -8.09
CA MET A 166 2.03 13.64 -9.33
C MET A 166 0.88 14.51 -9.87
N MET A 167 0.05 15.05 -8.98
CA MET A 167 -1.09 15.89 -9.36
C MET A 167 -0.67 17.31 -9.73
N GLN A 168 0.46 17.81 -9.24
CA GLN A 168 1.02 19.11 -9.66
C GLN A 168 1.75 19.05 -11.00
N HIS A 169 2.13 17.85 -11.46
CA HIS A 169 2.82 17.68 -12.73
C HIS A 169 1.91 18.04 -13.93
N ASP A 170 2.48 18.66 -14.96
CA ASP A 170 1.73 19.14 -16.13
C ASP A 170 1.19 18.00 -17.01
N LYS A 171 1.91 16.88 -17.04
CA LYS A 171 1.53 15.71 -17.83
C LYS A 171 1.05 14.57 -16.94
N PRO A 172 -0.15 14.02 -17.21
CA PRO A 172 -0.59 12.83 -16.50
C PRO A 172 0.27 11.61 -16.83
N GLY A 173 0.46 10.73 -15.86
CA GLY A 173 1.32 9.57 -16.04
C GLY A 173 1.04 8.45 -15.02
N ASP A 174 1.93 7.48 -15.04
CA ASP A 174 1.94 6.38 -14.09
C ASP A 174 3.31 6.38 -13.41
N TRP A 175 3.36 6.31 -12.07
CA TRP A 175 4.59 6.33 -11.30
C TRP A 175 4.57 5.28 -10.19
N VAL A 176 5.66 4.52 -10.12
CA VAL A 176 5.96 3.67 -8.97
C VAL A 176 6.41 4.54 -7.80
N VAL A 177 5.81 4.30 -6.63
CA VAL A 177 6.20 4.93 -5.36
C VAL A 177 6.66 3.85 -4.40
N SER A 178 7.95 3.84 -4.08
CA SER A 178 8.62 2.81 -3.29
C SER A 178 9.85 3.37 -2.58
N THR A 179 10.33 2.65 -1.56
CA THR A 179 11.59 3.01 -0.91
C THR A 179 12.81 2.51 -1.67
N MET A 180 12.62 1.50 -2.55
CA MET A 180 13.67 0.70 -3.22
C MET A 180 14.37 -0.28 -2.26
N GLU A 181 13.87 -0.45 -1.04
CA GLU A 181 14.33 -1.41 -0.05
C GLU A 181 13.21 -2.41 0.26
N THR A 182 13.59 -3.63 0.64
CA THR A 182 12.61 -4.66 1.00
C THR A 182 13.05 -5.40 2.25
N HIS A 183 12.08 -5.69 3.12
CA HIS A 183 12.28 -6.37 4.39
C HIS A 183 11.27 -7.49 4.55
N SER A 184 11.63 -8.53 5.31
CA SER A 184 10.71 -9.60 5.66
C SER A 184 9.85 -9.23 6.87
N VAL A 185 8.73 -9.93 7.05
CA VAL A 185 7.92 -9.82 8.27
C VAL A 185 8.73 -10.27 9.49
N ARG A 186 9.65 -11.20 9.31
CA ARG A 186 10.57 -11.69 10.35
C ARG A 186 11.51 -10.59 10.83
N GLU A 187 12.18 -9.89 9.91
CA GLU A 187 13.02 -8.72 10.22
C GLU A 187 12.24 -7.62 10.94
N MET A 188 10.99 -7.37 10.54
CA MET A 188 10.12 -6.44 11.24
C MET A 188 9.84 -6.87 12.69
N CYS A 189 9.54 -8.15 12.92
CA CYS A 189 9.32 -8.66 14.28
C CYS A 189 10.60 -8.51 15.11
N GLU A 190 11.75 -8.87 14.55
CA GLU A 190 13.04 -8.74 15.24
C GLU A 190 13.32 -7.28 15.63
N LEU A 191 13.17 -6.35 14.69
CA LEU A 191 13.39 -4.94 14.94
C LEU A 191 12.45 -4.39 16.04
N VAL A 192 11.16 -4.66 15.94
CA VAL A 192 10.15 -4.11 16.86
C VAL A 192 10.30 -4.68 18.26
N PHE A 193 10.51 -5.99 18.40
CA PHE A 193 10.66 -6.64 19.69
C PHE A 193 12.00 -6.28 20.35
N ASN A 194 13.11 -6.25 19.59
CA ASN A 194 14.40 -5.80 20.10
C ASN A 194 14.37 -4.36 20.62
N HIS A 195 13.67 -3.45 19.94
CA HIS A 195 13.47 -2.07 20.43
C HIS A 195 12.82 -2.03 21.80
N LEU A 196 11.98 -3.00 22.13
CA LEU A 196 11.32 -3.12 23.44
C LEU A 196 12.13 -3.95 24.46
N GLY A 197 13.32 -4.43 24.12
CA GLY A 197 14.11 -5.34 24.94
C GLY A 197 13.49 -6.73 25.10
N LEU A 198 12.77 -7.19 24.07
CA LEU A 198 12.12 -8.51 24.00
C LEU A 198 12.72 -9.34 22.86
N ASN A 199 12.72 -10.67 23.01
CA ASN A 199 13.04 -11.57 21.92
C ASN A 199 11.75 -12.06 21.23
N TYR A 200 11.52 -11.71 19.96
CA TYR A 200 10.28 -12.07 19.25
C TYR A 200 10.01 -13.57 19.23
N LYS A 201 11.05 -14.41 19.25
CA LYS A 201 10.92 -15.88 19.21
C LYS A 201 10.15 -16.44 20.41
N ASP A 202 10.15 -15.73 21.53
CA ASP A 202 9.44 -16.14 22.73
C ASP A 202 7.94 -15.86 22.65
N TYR A 203 7.51 -14.97 21.75
CA TYR A 203 6.15 -14.44 21.70
C TYR A 203 5.44 -14.65 20.36
N VAL A 204 6.16 -14.75 19.25
CA VAL A 204 5.55 -14.84 17.92
C VAL A 204 5.39 -16.29 17.50
N ILE A 205 4.16 -16.67 17.13
CA ILE A 205 3.79 -18.00 16.66
C ILE A 205 3.29 -17.91 15.23
N GLN A 206 3.79 -18.78 14.34
CA GLN A 206 3.20 -18.93 13.02
C GLN A 206 1.93 -19.78 13.09
N ASN A 207 0.82 -19.23 12.59
CA ASN A 207 -0.46 -19.92 12.52
C ASN A 207 -0.88 -20.08 11.05
N PRO A 208 -1.00 -21.33 10.53
CA PRO A 208 -1.41 -21.60 9.15
C PRO A 208 -2.74 -20.98 8.73
N GLN A 209 -3.66 -20.74 9.68
CA GLN A 209 -4.96 -20.11 9.40
C GLN A 209 -4.84 -18.69 8.86
N PHE A 210 -3.70 -18.01 9.09
CA PHE A 210 -3.44 -16.66 8.57
C PHE A 210 -2.68 -16.65 7.24
N LEU A 211 -2.36 -17.81 6.68
CA LEU A 211 -1.80 -17.91 5.33
C LEU A 211 -2.85 -17.48 4.30
N ARG A 212 -2.38 -16.89 3.20
CA ARG A 212 -3.25 -16.60 2.06
C ARG A 212 -3.40 -17.85 1.20
N PRO A 213 -4.53 -18.02 0.47
CA PRO A 213 -4.68 -19.09 -0.51
C PRO A 213 -3.57 -19.09 -1.56
N GLU A 214 -3.10 -17.92 -1.96
CA GLU A 214 -1.92 -17.74 -2.79
C GLU A 214 -1.06 -16.62 -2.19
N GLU A 215 0.20 -16.95 -1.89
CA GLU A 215 1.15 -16.02 -1.26
C GLU A 215 1.98 -15.30 -2.32
N LEU A 216 2.22 -14.03 -2.04
CA LEU A 216 3.12 -13.20 -2.83
C LEU A 216 4.44 -13.09 -2.07
N PRO A 217 5.52 -13.74 -2.55
CA PRO A 217 6.76 -13.84 -1.78
C PRO A 217 7.54 -12.53 -1.71
N TYR A 218 7.46 -11.72 -2.77
CA TYR A 218 8.38 -10.59 -2.93
C TYR A 218 7.74 -9.39 -3.65
N LEU A 219 7.96 -8.19 -3.12
CA LEU A 219 7.64 -6.91 -3.75
C LEU A 219 8.76 -5.91 -3.46
N LYS A 220 9.37 -5.35 -4.51
CA LYS A 220 10.39 -4.29 -4.44
C LYS A 220 10.25 -3.34 -5.62
N GLY A 221 9.90 -2.10 -5.36
CA GLY A 221 9.68 -1.12 -6.43
C GLY A 221 10.92 -0.35 -6.82
N ASP A 222 11.03 -0.01 -8.09
CA ASP A 222 11.99 0.98 -8.59
C ASP A 222 11.28 2.32 -8.76
N SER A 223 11.54 3.24 -7.84
CA SER A 223 10.99 4.60 -7.87
C SER A 223 11.88 5.62 -8.58
N THR A 224 12.83 5.18 -9.40
CA THR A 224 13.75 6.08 -10.12
C THR A 224 13.00 7.13 -10.95
N LYS A 225 11.92 6.73 -11.62
CA LYS A 225 11.14 7.65 -12.45
C LYS A 225 10.56 8.82 -11.64
N ILE A 226 9.85 8.55 -10.54
CA ILE A 226 9.27 9.62 -9.73
C ILE A 226 10.35 10.48 -9.06
N ARG A 227 11.49 9.88 -8.70
CA ARG A 227 12.63 10.61 -8.12
C ARG A 227 13.23 11.59 -9.12
N THR A 228 13.41 11.18 -10.38
CA THR A 228 14.01 11.99 -11.42
C THR A 228 13.05 13.02 -12.02
N GLU A 229 11.81 12.64 -12.29
CA GLU A 229 10.82 13.52 -12.93
C GLU A 229 10.17 14.51 -11.94
N LEU A 230 9.88 14.06 -10.70
CA LEU A 230 9.12 14.86 -9.73
C LEU A 230 9.94 15.27 -8.49
N GLY A 231 11.22 14.90 -8.40
CA GLY A 231 12.08 15.21 -7.26
C GLY A 231 11.65 14.58 -5.93
N TRP A 232 10.74 13.58 -5.99
CA TRP A 232 10.28 12.88 -4.79
C TRP A 232 11.37 11.95 -4.26
N LYS A 233 11.43 11.81 -2.92
CA LYS A 233 12.23 10.78 -2.24
C LYS A 233 11.60 10.46 -0.89
N PRO A 234 11.75 9.22 -0.39
CA PRO A 234 11.35 8.88 0.97
C PRO A 234 12.23 9.64 1.97
N THR A 235 11.63 10.03 3.09
CA THR A 235 12.31 10.75 4.19
C THR A 235 12.41 9.92 5.47
N TYR A 236 11.69 8.78 5.53
CA TYR A 236 11.72 7.84 6.65
C TYR A 236 12.37 6.52 6.22
N THR A 237 13.22 5.99 7.08
CA THR A 237 13.75 4.63 6.97
C THR A 237 12.75 3.61 7.50
N PHE A 238 12.91 2.33 7.12
CA PHE A 238 12.11 1.23 7.65
C PHE A 238 12.12 1.18 9.18
N SER A 239 13.30 1.34 9.80
CA SER A 239 13.44 1.32 11.25
C SER A 239 12.67 2.46 11.93
N GLU A 240 12.76 3.66 11.42
CA GLU A 240 12.04 4.82 11.97
C GLU A 240 10.52 4.62 11.94
N ILE A 241 9.99 4.07 10.83
CA ILE A 241 8.57 3.77 10.68
C ILE A 241 8.10 2.75 11.73
N MET A 242 8.83 1.65 11.89
CA MET A 242 8.44 0.59 12.82
C MET A 242 8.54 1.06 14.29
N ILE A 243 9.57 1.82 14.62
CA ILE A 243 9.75 2.40 15.94
C ILE A 243 8.67 3.44 16.26
N GLU A 244 8.32 4.31 15.33
CA GLU A 244 7.22 5.26 15.49
C GLU A 244 5.91 4.53 15.81
N MET A 245 5.60 3.48 15.03
CA MET A 245 4.35 2.70 15.20
C MET A 245 4.29 2.02 16.56
N VAL A 246 5.35 1.37 17.01
CA VAL A 246 5.34 0.68 18.30
C VAL A 246 5.32 1.66 19.47
N ASN A 247 6.04 2.79 19.41
CA ASN A 247 6.03 3.82 20.43
C ASN A 247 4.65 4.50 20.57
N PHE A 248 3.94 4.69 19.45
CA PHE A 248 2.56 5.16 19.47
C PHE A 248 1.66 4.22 20.30
N TRP A 249 1.75 2.91 20.08
CA TRP A 249 0.95 1.95 20.83
C TRP A 249 1.38 1.82 22.28
N LEU A 250 2.68 1.87 22.61
CA LEU A 250 3.17 1.92 23.97
C LEU A 250 2.55 3.11 24.72
N LYS A 251 2.69 4.30 24.17
CA LYS A 251 2.12 5.52 24.78
C LYS A 251 0.61 5.40 24.98
N LYS A 252 -0.10 4.84 23.99
CA LYS A 252 -1.55 4.69 24.05
C LYS A 252 -2.00 3.74 25.15
N TYR A 253 -1.26 2.65 25.40
CA TYR A 253 -1.63 1.66 26.43
C TYR A 253 -1.04 1.95 27.80
N SER A 254 0.04 2.72 27.90
CA SER A 254 0.60 3.16 29.22
C SER A 254 -0.23 4.24 29.88
N ASN A 255 -1.12 4.92 29.14
CA ASN A 255 -1.98 5.98 29.66
C ASN A 255 -3.42 5.49 29.97
N VAL A 256 -3.65 4.19 29.99
CA VAL A 256 -4.89 3.51 30.40
C VAL A 256 -4.65 2.77 31.70
#